data_96f580f8b0e24373df0533bdb203caff
#
_entry.id   96f580f8b0e24373df0533bdb203caff
#
_cell.length_a   1.000
_cell.length_b   1.000
_cell.length_c   1.000
_cell.angle_alpha   90.00
_cell.angle_beta   90.00
_cell.angle_gamma   90.00
#
_symmetry.space_group_name_H-M   'P 1'
#
loop_
_entity.id
_entity.type
_entity.pdbx_description
1 polymer ?
#
loop_
_entity_poly.entity_id
_entity_poly.type
_entity_poly.pdbx_seq_one_letter_code
_entity_poly.pdbx_strand_id
1 'polypeptide(L)'
;MPGTKIVLNQGDDPDPAPFLFVSQEIKERIAAKAYDPKRSAYVPHPEEKFAEGMIEETNGNKVKVKIIKGASAGETKEYKQELVTQVNPPKYDCCEDMSNLTYLNDASVLFNLYQRYVERLIYTYSGLFCIAVNPYKRFPIYTMVSSKLCGHT
;
A
#
# COMPACT_ATOMS: atom_id res chain seq x y z
N MET A 1 20.14 0.90 -3.73
CA MET A 1 18.96 0.18 -4.22
C MET A 1 19.45 -0.97 -5.08
N PRO A 2 19.17 -2.23 -4.78
CA PRO A 2 19.51 -3.31 -5.68
C PRO A 2 18.71 -3.15 -6.96
N GLY A 3 19.41 -3.02 -8.08
CA GLY A 3 18.79 -2.90 -9.40
C GLY A 3 18.03 -4.18 -9.73
N THR A 4 16.73 -4.06 -9.93
CA THR A 4 15.90 -5.15 -10.44
C THR A 4 16.48 -5.56 -11.80
N LYS A 5 17.04 -6.76 -11.91
CA LYS A 5 17.44 -7.31 -13.20
C LYS A 5 16.18 -7.45 -14.04
N ILE A 6 16.09 -6.68 -15.12
CA ILE A 6 15.03 -6.86 -16.11
C ILE A 6 15.36 -8.17 -16.83
N VAL A 7 14.50 -9.17 -16.65
CA VAL A 7 14.60 -10.43 -17.36
C VAL A 7 13.94 -10.22 -18.72
N LEU A 8 14.68 -10.42 -19.79
CA LEU A 8 14.16 -10.37 -21.15
C LEU A 8 13.43 -11.70 -21.42
N ASN A 9 12.18 -11.62 -21.86
CA ASN A 9 11.43 -12.77 -22.36
C ASN A 9 11.82 -13.06 -23.81
N GLN A 10 11.49 -14.26 -24.31
CA GLN A 10 11.79 -14.69 -25.69
C GLN A 10 11.26 -13.66 -26.70
N GLY A 11 12.15 -12.81 -27.24
CA GLY A 11 11.83 -11.82 -28.26
C GLY A 11 12.21 -10.38 -27.91
N ASP A 12 13.27 -10.13 -27.12
CA ASP A 12 13.82 -8.80 -26.79
C ASP A 12 12.91 -7.87 -25.95
N ASP A 13 11.66 -8.26 -25.63
CA ASP A 13 10.77 -7.48 -24.79
C ASP A 13 11.03 -7.76 -23.31
N PRO A 14 11.16 -6.72 -22.45
CA PRO A 14 11.34 -6.89 -21.02
C PRO A 14 10.08 -7.50 -20.37
N ASP A 15 10.29 -8.37 -19.36
CA ASP A 15 9.19 -8.99 -18.60
C ASP A 15 8.34 -7.93 -17.89
N PRO A 16 7.04 -7.80 -18.21
CA PRO A 16 6.16 -6.83 -17.56
C PRO A 16 5.64 -7.30 -16.19
N ALA A 17 5.77 -8.58 -15.85
CA ALA A 17 5.16 -9.17 -14.64
C ALA A 17 5.55 -8.45 -13.34
N PRO A 18 6.81 -8.01 -13.09
CA PRO A 18 7.17 -7.28 -11.88
C PRO A 18 6.48 -5.92 -11.71
N PHE A 19 5.87 -5.39 -12.79
CA PHE A 19 5.18 -4.10 -12.80
C PHE A 19 3.65 -4.24 -12.79
N LEU A 20 3.16 -5.46 -12.93
CA LEU A 20 1.72 -5.76 -12.98
C LEU A 20 1.24 -6.54 -11.76
N PHE A 21 2.08 -7.41 -11.20
CA PHE A 21 1.72 -8.31 -10.12
C PHE A 21 2.59 -8.16 -8.89
N VAL A 22 2.01 -8.41 -7.72
CA VAL A 22 2.74 -8.45 -6.44
C VAL A 22 3.68 -9.66 -6.45
N SER A 23 4.99 -9.42 -6.34
CA SER A 23 6.01 -10.47 -6.33
C SER A 23 5.92 -11.35 -5.07
N GLN A 24 6.50 -12.54 -5.13
CA GLN A 24 6.57 -13.43 -3.97
C GLN A 24 7.36 -12.82 -2.80
N GLU A 25 8.44 -12.09 -3.07
CA GLU A 25 9.23 -11.39 -2.05
C GLU A 25 8.42 -10.34 -1.30
N ILE A 26 7.56 -9.60 -2.02
CA ILE A 26 6.65 -8.62 -1.41
C ILE A 26 5.65 -9.33 -0.51
N LYS A 27 5.06 -10.46 -0.95
CA LYS A 27 4.11 -11.25 -0.16
C LYS A 27 4.73 -11.79 1.12
N GLU A 28 5.96 -12.29 1.06
CA GLU A 28 6.71 -12.79 2.23
C GLU A 28 7.02 -11.67 3.22
N ARG A 29 7.44 -10.50 2.74
CA ARG A 29 7.67 -9.32 3.57
C ARG A 29 6.38 -8.83 4.26
N ILE A 30 5.26 -8.86 3.56
CA ILE A 30 3.94 -8.53 4.10
C ILE A 30 3.53 -9.55 5.18
N ALA A 31 3.72 -10.83 4.93
CA ALA A 31 3.37 -11.89 5.88
C ALA A 31 4.20 -11.83 7.19
N ALA A 32 5.43 -11.34 7.13
CA ALA A 32 6.30 -11.16 8.29
C ALA A 32 5.98 -9.92 9.15
N LYS A 33 5.06 -9.05 8.70
CA LYS A 33 4.74 -7.79 9.38
C LYS A 33 3.93 -8.04 10.66
N ALA A 34 4.39 -7.52 11.79
CA ALA A 34 3.64 -7.55 13.04
C ALA A 34 2.40 -6.64 12.94
N TYR A 35 1.27 -7.14 13.43
CA TYR A 35 -0.01 -6.44 13.41
C TYR A 35 -0.82 -6.73 14.66
N ASP A 36 -1.35 -5.68 15.28
CA ASP A 36 -2.30 -5.78 16.39
C ASP A 36 -3.62 -5.09 16.01
N PRO A 37 -4.70 -5.86 15.79
CA PRO A 37 -5.99 -5.31 15.34
C PRO A 37 -6.59 -4.28 16.30
N LYS A 38 -6.25 -4.34 17.59
CA LYS A 38 -6.82 -3.46 18.64
C LYS A 38 -6.01 -2.19 18.84
N ARG A 39 -4.74 -2.21 18.45
CA ARG A 39 -3.81 -1.12 18.75
C ARG A 39 -3.34 -0.37 17.50
N SER A 40 -3.38 -0.99 16.33
CA SER A 40 -2.97 -0.34 15.09
C SER A 40 -4.01 0.65 14.60
N ALA A 41 -3.61 1.88 14.34
CA ALA A 41 -4.49 2.95 13.89
C ALA A 41 -3.80 3.92 12.92
N TYR A 42 -4.58 4.54 12.04
CA TYR A 42 -4.16 5.71 11.30
C TYR A 42 -4.62 6.99 12.00
N VAL A 43 -3.74 7.97 12.03
CA VAL A 43 -3.99 9.30 12.59
C VAL A 43 -3.64 10.38 11.58
N PRO A 44 -4.30 11.54 11.60
CA PRO A 44 -3.94 12.66 10.73
C PRO A 44 -2.50 13.14 10.99
N HIS A 45 -1.77 13.37 9.91
CA HIS A 45 -0.41 13.90 9.96
C HIS A 45 -0.26 15.09 9.00
N PRO A 46 0.39 16.19 9.43
CA PRO A 46 0.43 17.42 8.63
C PRO A 46 1.20 17.29 7.32
N GLU A 47 2.26 16.48 7.29
CA GLU A 47 3.10 16.31 6.11
C GLU A 47 2.67 15.14 5.25
N GLU A 48 2.37 13.98 5.87
CA GLU A 48 2.04 12.73 5.16
C GLU A 48 0.54 12.50 5.01
N LYS A 49 -0.29 13.45 5.46
CA LYS A 49 -1.73 13.38 5.55
C LYS A 49 -2.25 12.36 6.56
N PHE A 50 -1.70 11.16 6.60
CA PHE A 50 -1.98 10.12 7.58
C PHE A 50 -0.68 9.43 7.99
N ALA A 51 -0.56 9.09 9.28
CA ALA A 51 0.54 8.30 9.81
C ALA A 51 0.00 7.03 10.49
N GLU A 52 0.73 5.93 10.35
CA GLU A 52 0.43 4.68 11.06
C GLU A 52 1.01 4.75 12.47
N GLY A 53 0.20 4.45 13.48
CA GLY A 53 0.60 4.47 14.87
C GLY A 53 -0.03 3.35 15.69
N MET A 54 0.45 3.23 16.92
CA MET A 54 -0.11 2.30 17.92
C MET A 54 -0.80 3.08 19.02
N ILE A 55 -2.02 2.69 19.33
CA ILE A 55 -2.79 3.20 20.46
C ILE A 55 -2.13 2.75 21.76
N GLU A 56 -1.70 3.68 22.60
CA GLU A 56 -1.13 3.41 23.92
C GLU A 56 -2.20 3.51 25.01
N GLU A 57 -3.06 4.55 24.95
CA GLU A 57 -4.06 4.82 25.96
C GLU A 57 -5.30 5.47 25.34
N THR A 58 -6.47 5.13 25.86
CA THR A 58 -7.74 5.76 25.47
C THR A 58 -8.38 6.38 26.70
N ASN A 59 -8.57 7.71 26.69
CA ASN A 59 -9.16 8.47 27.78
C ASN A 59 -10.41 9.20 27.28
N GLY A 60 -11.57 8.59 27.43
CA GLY A 60 -12.83 9.16 26.98
C GLY A 60 -12.82 9.43 25.47
N ASN A 61 -12.85 10.71 25.08
CA ASN A 61 -12.85 11.15 23.68
C ASN A 61 -11.46 11.43 23.09
N LYS A 62 -10.38 11.14 23.84
CA LYS A 62 -9.00 11.33 23.43
C LYS A 62 -8.25 10.01 23.41
N VAL A 63 -7.40 9.84 22.42
CA VAL A 63 -6.57 8.66 22.23
C VAL A 63 -5.13 9.08 22.10
N LYS A 64 -4.25 8.52 22.93
CA LYS A 64 -2.80 8.68 22.78
C LYS A 64 -2.30 7.63 21.79
N VAL A 65 -1.65 8.10 20.73
CA VAL A 65 -1.12 7.26 19.68
C VAL A 65 0.37 7.53 19.50
N LYS A 66 1.16 6.47 19.58
CA LYS A 66 2.58 6.50 19.24
C LYS A 66 2.75 6.24 17.76
N ILE A 67 3.30 7.20 17.04
CA ILE A 67 3.55 7.09 15.59
C ILE A 67 4.70 6.10 15.36
N ILE A 68 4.48 5.09 14.52
CA ILE A 68 5.47 4.03 14.25
C ILE A 68 6.15 4.15 12.89
N LYS A 69 5.60 4.95 11.97
CA LYS A 69 6.15 5.18 10.64
C LYS A 69 6.07 6.65 10.25
N GLY A 70 6.92 7.05 9.31
CA GLY A 70 6.94 8.40 8.75
C GLY A 70 7.92 9.34 9.43
N ALA A 71 7.82 10.63 9.12
CA ALA A 71 8.72 11.68 9.61
C ALA A 71 8.68 11.86 11.13
N SER A 72 7.54 11.59 11.77
CA SER A 72 7.33 11.70 13.23
C SER A 72 7.40 10.36 13.97
N ALA A 73 8.07 9.34 13.41
CA ALA A 73 8.18 8.03 14.04
C ALA A 73 8.82 8.11 15.43
N GLY A 74 8.16 7.51 16.42
CA GLY A 74 8.58 7.53 17.83
C GLY A 74 7.88 8.61 18.68
N GLU A 75 7.22 9.59 18.08
CA GLU A 75 6.46 10.60 18.80
C GLU A 75 5.11 10.04 19.29
N THR A 76 4.72 10.41 20.50
CA THR A 76 3.39 10.14 21.04
C THR A 76 2.58 11.43 21.06
N LYS A 77 1.42 11.41 20.41
CA LYS A 77 0.51 12.56 20.33
C LYS A 77 -0.91 12.17 20.73
N GLU A 78 -1.66 13.14 21.22
CA GLU A 78 -3.09 12.97 21.51
C GLU A 78 -3.94 13.39 20.32
N TYR A 79 -4.90 12.53 19.97
CA TYR A 79 -5.88 12.76 18.91
C TYR A 79 -7.30 12.60 19.47
N LYS A 80 -8.27 13.23 18.83
CA LYS A 80 -9.67 12.94 19.09
C LYS A 80 -10.00 11.56 18.52
N GLN A 81 -10.81 10.78 19.22
CA GLN A 81 -11.18 9.42 18.82
C GLN A 81 -11.84 9.37 17.43
N GLU A 82 -12.59 10.40 17.05
CA GLU A 82 -13.22 10.52 15.73
C GLU A 82 -12.22 10.63 14.55
N LEU A 83 -10.97 11.05 14.82
CA LEU A 83 -9.93 11.20 13.83
C LEU A 83 -9.04 9.96 13.71
N VAL A 84 -9.23 8.99 14.60
CA VAL A 84 -8.45 7.75 14.62
C VAL A 84 -9.19 6.69 13.81
N THR A 85 -8.58 6.21 12.74
CA THR A 85 -9.18 5.21 11.85
C THR A 85 -8.45 3.88 11.92
N GLN A 86 -9.15 2.79 11.65
CA GLN A 86 -8.62 1.44 11.75
C GLN A 86 -7.69 1.11 10.58
N VAL A 87 -6.63 0.37 10.90
CA VAL A 87 -5.67 -0.17 9.92
C VAL A 87 -6.13 -1.55 9.47
N ASN A 88 -6.02 -1.83 8.18
CA ASN A 88 -6.29 -3.17 7.64
C ASN A 88 -5.21 -4.17 8.07
N PRO A 89 -5.56 -5.46 8.22
CA PRO A 89 -4.58 -6.51 8.40
C PRO A 89 -3.52 -6.54 7.29
N PRO A 90 -2.27 -6.94 7.59
CA PRO A 90 -1.18 -6.94 6.62
C PRO A 90 -1.46 -7.75 5.35
N LYS A 91 -2.30 -8.78 5.42
CA LYS A 91 -2.71 -9.55 4.23
C LYS A 91 -3.34 -8.71 3.11
N TYR A 92 -3.78 -7.49 3.43
CA TYR A 92 -4.32 -6.53 2.46
C TYR A 92 -3.31 -5.46 2.03
N ASP A 93 -2.08 -5.50 2.55
CA ASP A 93 -1.02 -4.60 2.08
C ASP A 93 -0.74 -4.87 0.60
N CYS A 94 -0.53 -3.83 -0.19
CA CYS A 94 -0.41 -3.91 -1.65
C CYS A 94 -1.62 -4.56 -2.34
N CYS A 95 -2.81 -4.40 -1.78
CA CYS A 95 -4.04 -4.96 -2.32
C CYS A 95 -4.29 -4.50 -3.75
N GLU A 96 -4.55 -5.45 -4.65
CA GLU A 96 -4.79 -5.17 -6.07
C GLU A 96 -6.16 -4.52 -6.30
N ASP A 97 -7.18 -4.99 -5.58
CA ASP A 97 -8.52 -4.42 -5.61
C ASP A 97 -8.93 -3.91 -4.23
N MET A 98 -9.02 -2.61 -4.08
CA MET A 98 -9.35 -1.94 -2.81
C MET A 98 -10.78 -2.20 -2.35
N SER A 99 -11.67 -2.71 -3.19
CA SER A 99 -13.01 -3.14 -2.77
C SER A 99 -12.99 -4.31 -1.78
N ASN A 100 -11.87 -5.05 -1.72
CA ASN A 100 -11.66 -6.16 -0.80
C ASN A 100 -11.13 -5.73 0.58
N LEU A 101 -10.79 -4.45 0.79
CA LEU A 101 -10.30 -3.95 2.08
C LEU A 101 -11.37 -4.12 3.16
N THR A 102 -10.98 -4.59 4.34
CA THR A 102 -11.89 -4.72 5.48
C THR A 102 -12.35 -3.35 5.99
N TYR A 103 -11.40 -2.41 6.09
CA TYR A 103 -11.66 -1.04 6.50
C TYR A 103 -11.35 -0.11 5.33
N LEU A 104 -12.41 0.32 4.64
CA LEU A 104 -12.30 1.25 3.52
C LEU A 104 -12.44 2.69 4.03
N ASN A 105 -11.33 3.36 4.20
CA ASN A 105 -11.24 4.76 4.61
C ASN A 105 -10.13 5.47 3.82
N ASP A 106 -10.10 6.80 3.86
CA ASP A 106 -9.16 7.61 3.08
C ASP A 106 -7.70 7.26 3.38
N ALA A 107 -7.38 6.97 4.64
CA ALA A 107 -6.04 6.58 5.05
C ALA A 107 -5.63 5.23 4.46
N SER A 108 -6.52 4.23 4.47
CA SER A 108 -6.27 2.90 3.90
C SER A 108 -6.09 2.97 2.38
N VAL A 109 -6.90 3.76 1.69
CA VAL A 109 -6.78 3.96 0.24
C VAL A 109 -5.45 4.61 -0.11
N LEU A 110 -5.13 5.73 0.54
CA LEU A 110 -3.87 6.44 0.30
C LEU A 110 -2.65 5.56 0.60
N PHE A 111 -2.68 4.82 1.71
CA PHE A 111 -1.60 3.93 2.13
C PHE A 111 -1.41 2.78 1.13
N ASN A 112 -2.50 2.16 0.66
CA ASN A 112 -2.42 1.09 -0.34
C ASN A 112 -1.86 1.59 -1.67
N LEU A 113 -2.32 2.74 -2.15
CA LEU A 113 -1.81 3.35 -3.38
C LEU A 113 -0.32 3.70 -3.25
N TYR A 114 0.08 4.26 -2.11
CA TYR A 114 1.48 4.59 -1.83
C TYR A 114 2.36 3.33 -1.82
N GLN A 115 1.96 2.28 -1.11
CA GLN A 115 2.71 1.02 -1.06
C GLN A 115 2.87 0.41 -2.46
N ARG A 116 1.79 0.32 -3.23
CA ARG A 116 1.83 -0.19 -4.60
C ARG A 116 2.72 0.66 -5.50
N TYR A 117 2.65 1.98 -5.37
CA TYR A 117 3.50 2.89 -6.14
C TYR A 117 5.00 2.69 -5.84
N VAL A 118 5.38 2.53 -4.58
CA VAL A 118 6.78 2.24 -4.18
C VAL A 118 7.27 0.93 -4.78
N GLU A 119 6.40 -0.06 -4.87
CA GLU A 119 6.68 -1.35 -5.51
C GLU A 119 6.53 -1.31 -7.05
N ARG A 120 6.32 -0.12 -7.63
CA ARG A 120 6.15 0.11 -9.07
C ARG A 120 4.86 -0.49 -9.67
N LEU A 121 3.89 -0.81 -8.85
CA LEU A 121 2.58 -1.30 -9.23
C LEU A 121 1.64 -0.11 -9.40
N ILE A 122 1.65 0.51 -10.57
CA ILE A 122 0.94 1.78 -10.82
C ILE A 122 -0.55 1.66 -11.05
N TYR A 123 -1.06 0.46 -11.32
CA TYR A 123 -2.48 0.18 -11.50
C TYR A 123 -3.07 -0.47 -10.27
N THR A 124 -4.17 0.08 -9.78
CA THR A 124 -4.91 -0.46 -8.62
C THR A 124 -6.39 -0.40 -8.91
N TYR A 125 -7.10 -1.47 -8.64
CA TYR A 125 -8.53 -1.53 -8.87
C TYR A 125 -9.32 -1.04 -7.65
N SER A 126 -10.53 -0.55 -7.90
CA SER A 126 -11.57 -0.31 -6.92
C SER A 126 -12.88 -0.81 -7.52
N GLY A 127 -13.13 -2.10 -7.42
CA GLY A 127 -14.20 -2.80 -8.13
C GLY A 127 -14.02 -2.68 -9.64
N LEU A 128 -14.94 -2.00 -10.31
CA LEU A 128 -14.92 -1.81 -11.76
C LEU A 128 -14.00 -0.68 -12.24
N PHE A 129 -13.47 0.13 -11.32
CA PHE A 129 -12.62 1.26 -11.66
C PHE A 129 -11.15 0.91 -11.53
N CYS A 130 -10.34 1.36 -12.49
CA CYS A 130 -8.89 1.26 -12.44
C CYS A 130 -8.28 2.63 -12.13
N ILE A 131 -7.53 2.71 -11.06
CA ILE A 131 -6.76 3.89 -10.66
C ILE A 131 -5.35 3.73 -11.17
N ALA A 132 -4.89 4.66 -12.00
CA ALA A 132 -3.52 4.70 -12.50
C ALA A 132 -2.77 5.87 -11.88
N VAL A 133 -1.65 5.58 -11.22
CA VAL A 133 -0.77 6.60 -10.65
C VAL A 133 0.39 6.83 -11.61
N ASN A 134 0.56 8.06 -12.10
CA ASN A 134 1.63 8.38 -13.04
C ASN A 134 3.01 8.23 -12.40
N PRO A 135 3.87 7.33 -12.90
CA PRO A 135 5.21 7.10 -12.32
C PRO A 135 6.25 8.11 -12.81
N TYR A 136 5.91 8.99 -13.76
CA TYR A 136 6.85 9.88 -14.49
C TYR A 136 8.07 9.15 -15.06
N LYS A 137 7.98 7.84 -15.26
CA LYS A 137 8.99 6.96 -15.84
C LYS A 137 8.34 5.97 -16.79
N ARG A 138 9.08 5.50 -17.78
CA ARG A 138 8.61 4.43 -18.66
C ARG A 138 8.83 3.08 -17.99
N PHE A 139 7.76 2.30 -17.86
CA PHE A 139 7.80 0.90 -17.48
C PHE A 139 7.48 0.01 -18.67
N PRO A 140 8.05 -1.19 -18.76
CA PRO A 140 7.80 -2.13 -19.86
C PRO A 140 6.47 -2.87 -19.66
N ILE A 141 5.37 -2.12 -19.50
CA ILE A 141 4.03 -2.67 -19.25
C ILE A 141 3.17 -2.76 -20.51
N TYR A 142 3.57 -2.09 -21.59
CA TYR A 142 2.89 -2.11 -22.90
C TYR A 142 3.66 -2.98 -23.89
N THR A 143 3.90 -4.25 -23.52
CA THR A 143 4.56 -5.23 -24.39
C THR A 143 3.53 -6.20 -24.96
N MET A 144 3.90 -6.93 -26.02
CA MET A 144 3.04 -8.01 -26.57
C MET A 144 2.74 -9.08 -25.51
N VAL A 145 3.62 -9.27 -24.55
CA VAL A 145 3.46 -10.21 -23.43
C VAL A 145 2.43 -9.69 -22.43
N SER A 146 2.39 -8.39 -22.14
CA SER A 146 1.44 -7.81 -21.19
C SER A 146 -0.01 -7.94 -21.65
N SER A 147 -0.27 -7.84 -22.96
CA SER A 147 -1.62 -8.02 -23.50
C SER A 147 -2.17 -9.44 -23.29
N LYS A 148 -1.29 -10.44 -23.24
CA LYS A 148 -1.66 -11.85 -22.95
C LYS A 148 -1.85 -12.11 -21.45
N LEU A 149 -1.11 -11.40 -20.58
CA LEU A 149 -1.22 -11.54 -19.12
C LEU A 149 -2.50 -10.89 -18.57
N CYS A 150 -2.99 -9.82 -19.19
CA CYS A 150 -4.22 -9.13 -18.78
C CYS A 150 -5.52 -9.81 -19.22
N GLY A 151 -5.46 -10.98 -19.89
CA GLY A 151 -6.61 -11.87 -20.08
C GLY A 151 -7.76 -11.29 -20.93
N HIS A 152 -7.51 -10.35 -21.82
CA HIS A 152 -8.49 -9.93 -22.79
C HIS A 152 -8.32 -10.74 -24.08
N THR A 153 -9.00 -11.87 -24.12
CA THR A 153 -9.43 -12.52 -25.37
C THR A 153 -10.72 -11.87 -25.84
#